data_0cf8ff18eedfaf61b3fa216365da2fe9
#
_entry.id   0cf8ff18eedfaf61b3fa216365da2fe9
#
_cell.length_a   1.000
_cell.length_b   1.000
_cell.length_c   1.000
_cell.angle_alpha   90.00
_cell.angle_beta   90.00
_cell.angle_gamma   90.00
#
_symmetry.space_group_name_H-M   'P 1'
#
loop_
_entity.id
_entity.type
_entity.pdbx_description
1 polymer ?
#
loop_
_entity_poly.entity_id
_entity_poly.type
_entity_poly.pdbx_seq_one_letter_code
_entity_poly.pdbx_strand_id
1 'polypeptide(L)'
;IDQRTEVLSHYVDNGVCIKYEELMSKPAASYREFFKQHHIVYIFHDTIDEAGHKQNPFEVIRACKQAITELTTLISRLHATWNVYDVLLTADHGFIYNDMEFKEKDKHNVTDESVEKKTRYYMTHDSNAIEGISKYPLQDVSEIQSASQLYVAVPDGTNRMSAQGGYQFAHGGATLEEMIVPVIYSKLKKVNKTEKVEATLMNHNLNMVSSRLKFNIIQSEAVSMTKMERVLICCVYDGDKKVTEEKKVTLNSPDKDNLNNRVFEVTLDLKVSNASSML
;
A
#
# COMPACT_ATOMS: atom_id res chain seq x y z
N ILE A 1 -7.55 -16.02 -14.41
CA ILE A 1 -7.95 -15.75 -13.02
C ILE A 1 -8.74 -16.93 -12.45
N ASP A 2 -9.73 -17.45 -13.18
CA ASP A 2 -10.58 -18.55 -12.70
C ASP A 2 -9.76 -19.80 -12.35
N GLN A 3 -8.81 -20.21 -13.20
CA GLN A 3 -7.90 -21.31 -12.92
C GLN A 3 -7.01 -21.06 -11.69
N ARG A 4 -6.53 -19.82 -11.50
CA ARG A 4 -5.74 -19.46 -10.32
C ARG A 4 -6.58 -19.48 -9.05
N THR A 5 -7.83 -19.08 -9.12
CA THR A 5 -8.79 -19.19 -8.00
C THR A 5 -9.06 -20.65 -7.67
N GLU A 6 -9.23 -21.49 -8.67
CA GLU A 6 -9.40 -22.94 -8.49
C GLU A 6 -8.19 -23.56 -7.77
N VAL A 7 -6.97 -23.27 -8.22
CA VAL A 7 -5.74 -23.71 -7.54
C VAL A 7 -5.70 -23.22 -6.10
N LEU A 8 -5.95 -21.93 -5.85
CA LEU A 8 -5.93 -21.36 -4.51
C LEU A 8 -6.95 -22.03 -3.59
N SER A 9 -8.14 -22.36 -4.11
CA SER A 9 -9.22 -22.99 -3.34
C SER A 9 -8.89 -24.41 -2.85
N HIS A 10 -7.90 -25.09 -3.46
CA HIS A 10 -7.40 -26.39 -2.97
C HIS A 10 -6.59 -26.25 -1.67
N TYR A 11 -6.03 -25.09 -1.41
CA TYR A 11 -5.18 -24.83 -0.24
C TYR A 11 -5.86 -23.98 0.83
N VAL A 12 -6.81 -23.15 0.45
CA VAL A 12 -7.47 -22.20 1.35
C VAL A 12 -8.96 -22.10 1.08
N ASP A 13 -9.76 -22.44 2.07
CA ASP A 13 -11.21 -22.23 2.02
C ASP A 13 -11.52 -20.75 1.81
N ASN A 14 -12.40 -20.44 0.87
CA ASN A 14 -12.77 -19.07 0.50
C ASN A 14 -11.58 -18.21 0.05
N GLY A 15 -10.60 -18.83 -0.63
CA GLY A 15 -9.55 -18.10 -1.34
C GLY A 15 -10.05 -17.60 -2.71
N VAL A 16 -9.65 -16.41 -3.13
CA VAL A 16 -10.02 -15.84 -4.43
C VAL A 16 -8.88 -15.05 -5.05
N CYS A 17 -8.77 -15.10 -6.38
CA CYS A 17 -7.83 -14.33 -7.17
C CYS A 17 -8.57 -13.22 -7.93
N ILE A 18 -8.01 -12.02 -7.94
CA ILE A 18 -8.56 -10.86 -8.67
C ILE A 18 -7.41 -10.05 -9.30
N LYS A 19 -7.67 -9.42 -10.45
CA LYS A 19 -6.72 -8.48 -11.04
C LYS A 19 -6.83 -7.10 -10.40
N TYR A 20 -5.68 -6.42 -10.30
CA TYR A 20 -5.61 -5.04 -9.80
C TYR A 20 -6.55 -4.10 -10.56
N GLU A 21 -6.57 -4.15 -11.90
CA GLU A 21 -7.39 -3.30 -12.75
C GLU A 21 -8.89 -3.53 -12.49
N GLU A 22 -9.29 -4.77 -12.31
CA GLU A 22 -10.68 -5.11 -11.98
C GLU A 22 -11.06 -4.54 -10.62
N LEU A 23 -10.21 -4.74 -9.61
CA LEU A 23 -10.42 -4.21 -8.26
C LEU A 23 -10.52 -2.69 -8.25
N MET A 24 -9.70 -2.00 -9.04
CA MET A 24 -9.66 -0.55 -9.09
C MET A 24 -10.72 0.09 -9.99
N SER A 25 -11.35 -0.67 -10.89
CA SER A 25 -12.38 -0.18 -11.83
C SER A 25 -13.75 0.05 -11.18
N LYS A 26 -14.05 -0.61 -10.07
CA LYS A 26 -15.35 -0.54 -9.40
C LYS A 26 -15.35 0.46 -8.23
N PRO A 27 -16.52 1.00 -7.85
CA PRO A 27 -16.64 1.87 -6.69
C PRO A 27 -16.13 1.20 -5.42
N ALA A 28 -15.42 1.95 -4.59
CA ALA A 28 -14.79 1.43 -3.37
C ALA A 28 -15.79 0.72 -2.42
N ALA A 29 -17.03 1.18 -2.35
CA ALA A 29 -18.07 0.58 -1.51
C ALA A 29 -18.40 -0.88 -1.90
N SER A 30 -18.19 -1.26 -3.16
CA SER A 30 -18.54 -2.59 -3.68
C SER A 30 -17.70 -3.72 -3.11
N TYR A 31 -16.50 -3.42 -2.59
CA TYR A 31 -15.55 -4.46 -2.17
C TYR A 31 -15.46 -4.70 -0.66
N ARG A 32 -16.12 -3.89 0.16
CA ARG A 32 -16.06 -4.08 1.62
C ARG A 32 -16.61 -5.44 2.06
N GLU A 33 -17.73 -5.84 1.49
CA GLU A 33 -18.33 -7.17 1.77
C GLU A 33 -17.53 -8.29 1.10
N PHE A 34 -16.98 -8.03 -0.11
CA PHE A 34 -16.11 -8.99 -0.80
C PHE A 34 -14.91 -9.38 0.09
N PHE A 35 -14.17 -8.42 0.66
CA PHE A 35 -13.04 -8.72 1.54
C PHE A 35 -13.43 -9.39 2.85
N LYS A 36 -14.65 -9.19 3.35
CA LYS A 36 -15.13 -9.89 4.55
C LYS A 36 -15.47 -11.35 4.32
N GLN A 37 -15.87 -11.71 3.10
CA GLN A 37 -16.32 -13.05 2.75
C GLN A 37 -15.16 -13.99 2.41
N HIS A 38 -13.97 -13.45 2.11
CA HIS A 38 -12.83 -14.25 1.69
C HIS A 38 -11.72 -14.24 2.76
N HIS A 39 -11.16 -15.42 3.01
CA HIS A 39 -10.04 -15.57 3.95
C HIS A 39 -8.74 -15.05 3.35
N ILE A 40 -8.51 -15.32 2.06
CA ILE A 40 -7.38 -14.81 1.30
C ILE A 40 -7.88 -14.24 -0.02
N VAL A 41 -7.46 -13.02 -0.33
CA VAL A 41 -7.65 -12.40 -1.63
C VAL A 41 -6.27 -12.20 -2.25
N TYR A 42 -5.99 -12.92 -3.33
CA TYR A 42 -4.75 -12.78 -4.08
C TYR A 42 -4.95 -11.77 -5.21
N ILE A 43 -4.25 -10.63 -5.12
CA ILE A 43 -4.38 -9.53 -6.08
C ILE A 43 -3.17 -9.56 -7.02
N PHE A 44 -3.41 -9.78 -8.31
CA PHE A 44 -2.38 -9.76 -9.35
C PHE A 44 -2.22 -8.37 -9.92
N HIS A 45 -0.96 -7.94 -10.03
CA HIS A 45 -0.57 -6.64 -10.55
C HIS A 45 0.53 -6.83 -11.60
N ASP A 46 0.23 -6.55 -12.86
CA ASP A 46 1.06 -6.94 -14.02
C ASP A 46 1.80 -5.76 -14.67
N THR A 47 1.71 -4.54 -14.15
CA THR A 47 2.19 -3.30 -14.81
C THR A 47 3.67 -3.38 -15.24
N ILE A 48 4.54 -4.01 -14.44
CA ILE A 48 5.97 -4.10 -14.76
C ILE A 48 6.20 -5.15 -15.84
N ASP A 49 5.62 -6.33 -15.69
CA ASP A 49 5.82 -7.45 -16.62
C ASP A 49 5.24 -7.12 -18.01
N GLU A 50 4.05 -6.54 -18.06
CA GLU A 50 3.44 -6.06 -19.31
C GLU A 50 4.32 -5.03 -20.04
N ALA A 51 4.94 -4.09 -19.30
CA ALA A 51 5.86 -3.12 -19.89
C ALA A 51 7.16 -3.77 -20.37
N GLY A 52 7.66 -4.76 -19.64
CA GLY A 52 8.87 -5.49 -19.97
C GLY A 52 8.79 -6.24 -21.30
N HIS A 53 7.61 -6.74 -21.63
CA HIS A 53 7.36 -7.41 -22.91
C HIS A 53 7.23 -6.46 -24.11
N LYS A 54 7.03 -5.16 -23.89
CA LYS A 54 6.94 -4.11 -24.92
C LYS A 54 8.34 -3.57 -25.27
N GLN A 55 9.21 -4.23 -25.83
CA GLN A 55 10.55 -3.92 -26.41
C GLN A 55 11.12 -2.48 -26.24
N ASN A 56 10.55 -1.64 -25.35
CA ASN A 56 11.03 -0.28 -25.08
C ASN A 56 11.62 -0.22 -23.67
N PRO A 57 12.96 -0.13 -23.54
CA PRO A 57 13.64 -0.17 -22.26
C PRO A 57 13.19 0.94 -21.27
N PHE A 58 12.90 2.12 -21.78
CA PHE A 58 12.50 3.25 -20.93
C PHE A 58 11.12 3.05 -20.28
N GLU A 59 10.27 2.23 -20.89
CA GLU A 59 8.94 1.94 -20.32
C GLU A 59 9.02 1.09 -19.06
N VAL A 60 10.00 0.20 -18.93
CA VAL A 60 10.20 -0.62 -17.73
C VAL A 60 10.46 0.25 -16.51
N ILE A 61 11.38 1.22 -16.60
CA ILE A 61 11.69 2.12 -15.49
C ILE A 61 10.46 2.95 -15.10
N ARG A 62 9.70 3.41 -16.10
CA ARG A 62 8.45 4.15 -15.88
C ARG A 62 7.41 3.25 -15.20
N ALA A 63 7.26 2.03 -15.68
CA ALA A 63 6.34 1.04 -15.11
C ALA A 63 6.68 0.70 -13.66
N CYS A 64 7.95 0.57 -13.29
CA CYS A 64 8.36 0.37 -11.91
C CYS A 64 7.92 1.53 -10.99
N LYS A 65 8.12 2.78 -11.44
CA LYS A 65 7.66 3.96 -10.68
C LYS A 65 6.14 4.01 -10.57
N GLN A 66 5.43 3.67 -11.64
CA GLN A 66 3.98 3.58 -11.67
C GLN A 66 3.49 2.51 -10.72
N ALA A 67 4.05 1.30 -10.76
CA ALA A 67 3.71 0.18 -9.88
C ALA A 67 3.86 0.54 -8.40
N ILE A 68 4.94 1.24 -8.02
CA ILE A 68 5.12 1.72 -6.63
C ILE A 68 3.95 2.64 -6.21
N THR A 69 3.55 3.55 -7.07
CA THR A 69 2.43 4.47 -6.80
C THR A 69 1.10 3.73 -6.70
N GLU A 70 0.84 2.81 -7.62
CA GLU A 70 -0.38 1.99 -7.68
C GLU A 70 -0.49 1.10 -6.44
N LEU A 71 0.57 0.37 -6.08
CA LEU A 71 0.60 -0.52 -4.92
C LEU A 71 0.49 0.25 -3.60
N THR A 72 1.12 1.41 -3.49
CA THR A 72 0.98 2.28 -2.32
C THR A 72 -0.46 2.76 -2.16
N THR A 73 -1.10 3.15 -3.26
CA THR A 73 -2.51 3.55 -3.29
C THR A 73 -3.43 2.38 -2.94
N LEU A 74 -3.15 1.20 -3.47
CA LEU A 74 -3.90 -0.02 -3.18
C LEU A 74 -3.83 -0.37 -1.70
N ILE A 75 -2.64 -0.42 -1.10
CA ILE A 75 -2.47 -0.72 0.34
C ILE A 75 -3.24 0.30 1.20
N SER A 76 -3.18 1.58 0.83
CA SER A 76 -3.94 2.62 1.53
C SER A 76 -5.44 2.39 1.45
N ARG A 77 -5.97 1.98 0.29
CA ARG A 77 -7.39 1.64 0.12
C ARG A 77 -7.79 0.38 0.87
N LEU A 78 -6.95 -0.67 0.82
CA LEU A 78 -7.18 -1.91 1.56
C LEU A 78 -7.38 -1.62 3.04
N HIS A 79 -6.52 -0.83 3.65
CA HIS A 79 -6.62 -0.47 5.06
C HIS A 79 -7.75 0.51 5.36
N ALA A 80 -7.77 1.67 4.70
CA ALA A 80 -8.65 2.78 5.07
C ALA A 80 -10.11 2.60 4.60
N THR A 81 -10.31 1.98 3.41
CA THR A 81 -11.64 1.91 2.80
C THR A 81 -12.27 0.54 3.01
N TRP A 82 -11.50 -0.52 2.83
CA TRP A 82 -12.01 -1.90 2.86
C TRP A 82 -11.77 -2.62 4.17
N ASN A 83 -11.06 -1.96 5.11
CA ASN A 83 -10.81 -2.46 6.47
C ASN A 83 -10.08 -3.80 6.49
N VAL A 84 -9.20 -4.02 5.52
CA VAL A 84 -8.30 -5.16 5.48
C VAL A 84 -7.16 -4.93 6.46
N TYR A 85 -6.92 -5.86 7.38
CA TYR A 85 -5.94 -5.69 8.45
C TYR A 85 -4.53 -6.06 8.03
N ASP A 86 -4.39 -7.18 7.35
CA ASP A 86 -3.10 -7.77 7.01
C ASP A 86 -2.94 -7.78 5.50
N VAL A 87 -1.86 -7.20 5.00
CA VAL A 87 -1.50 -7.15 3.59
C VAL A 87 -0.07 -7.64 3.45
N LEU A 88 0.13 -8.67 2.64
CA LEU A 88 1.42 -9.16 2.22
C LEU A 88 1.65 -8.74 0.77
N LEU A 89 2.73 -8.03 0.50
CA LEU A 89 3.16 -7.66 -0.84
C LEU A 89 4.43 -8.43 -1.17
N THR A 90 4.41 -9.14 -2.27
CA THR A 90 5.55 -9.89 -2.80
C THR A 90 5.50 -9.91 -4.32
N ALA A 91 6.48 -10.54 -4.95
CA ALA A 91 6.50 -10.82 -6.39
C ALA A 91 6.71 -12.31 -6.63
N ASP A 92 6.33 -12.79 -7.79
CA ASP A 92 6.56 -14.17 -8.24
C ASP A 92 8.00 -14.38 -8.67
N HIS A 93 8.64 -13.38 -9.27
CA HIS A 93 10.06 -13.35 -9.61
C HIS A 93 10.57 -11.91 -9.68
N GLY A 94 11.88 -11.75 -9.76
CA GLY A 94 12.52 -10.52 -10.15
C GLY A 94 12.87 -10.53 -11.63
N PHE A 95 13.73 -9.63 -12.07
CA PHE A 95 14.14 -9.55 -13.47
C PHE A 95 15.52 -8.92 -13.61
N ILE A 96 16.19 -9.20 -14.74
CA ILE A 96 17.39 -8.50 -15.16
C ILE A 96 16.98 -7.42 -16.16
N TYR A 97 17.45 -6.21 -15.93
CA TYR A 97 17.33 -5.12 -16.88
C TYR A 97 18.71 -4.66 -17.34
N ASN A 98 18.91 -4.61 -18.66
CA ASN A 98 20.14 -4.12 -19.25
C ASN A 98 19.80 -3.25 -20.47
N ASP A 99 20.23 -2.00 -20.46
CA ASP A 99 20.01 -1.04 -21.54
C ASP A 99 21.01 -1.16 -22.69
N MET A 100 22.05 -1.98 -22.52
CA MET A 100 23.04 -2.22 -23.57
C MET A 100 22.53 -3.21 -24.61
N GLU A 101 23.02 -3.05 -25.85
CA GLU A 101 22.76 -3.98 -26.94
C GLU A 101 23.48 -5.32 -26.68
N PHE A 102 22.77 -6.44 -26.75
CA PHE A 102 23.33 -7.77 -26.62
C PHE A 102 24.04 -8.19 -27.91
N LYS A 103 25.32 -8.55 -27.78
CA LYS A 103 26.13 -9.10 -28.87
C LYS A 103 25.93 -10.60 -28.94
N GLU A 104 26.28 -11.20 -30.08
CA GLU A 104 26.19 -12.66 -30.27
C GLU A 104 26.99 -13.45 -29.21
N LYS A 105 28.13 -12.93 -28.76
CA LYS A 105 28.93 -13.55 -27.69
C LYS A 105 28.24 -13.61 -26.33
N ASP A 106 27.22 -12.79 -26.13
CA ASP A 106 26.44 -12.72 -24.88
C ASP A 106 25.22 -13.66 -24.93
N LYS A 107 25.09 -14.44 -25.99
CA LYS A 107 23.98 -15.36 -26.24
C LYS A 107 24.50 -16.79 -26.36
N HIS A 108 23.81 -17.71 -25.74
CA HIS A 108 24.01 -19.14 -25.88
C HIS A 108 23.05 -19.71 -26.93
N ASN A 109 23.61 -20.37 -27.97
CA ASN A 109 22.79 -21.08 -28.92
C ASN A 109 22.39 -22.43 -28.33
N VAL A 110 21.10 -22.69 -28.31
CA VAL A 110 20.55 -23.96 -27.89
C VAL A 110 20.39 -24.86 -29.12
N THR A 111 21.17 -25.92 -29.20
CA THR A 111 21.23 -26.86 -30.35
C THR A 111 20.47 -28.16 -30.09
N ASP A 112 20.14 -28.45 -28.83
CA ASP A 112 19.39 -29.64 -28.46
C ASP A 112 17.87 -29.46 -28.68
N GLU A 113 17.15 -30.57 -28.76
CA GLU A 113 15.68 -30.58 -28.81
C GLU A 113 15.13 -30.10 -27.49
N SER A 114 14.78 -28.82 -27.44
CA SER A 114 14.17 -28.22 -26.25
C SER A 114 12.65 -28.38 -26.26
N VAL A 115 12.09 -28.73 -25.09
CA VAL A 115 10.63 -28.78 -24.87
C VAL A 115 10.04 -27.38 -24.83
N GLU A 116 10.76 -26.46 -24.18
CA GLU A 116 10.43 -25.03 -24.10
C GLU A 116 11.70 -24.20 -24.11
N LYS A 117 11.66 -23.03 -24.73
CA LYS A 117 12.81 -22.13 -24.81
C LYS A 117 12.39 -20.67 -24.62
N LYS A 118 13.05 -20.01 -23.69
CA LYS A 118 12.94 -18.58 -23.38
C LYS A 118 14.31 -17.91 -23.36
N THR A 119 14.36 -16.61 -23.20
CA THR A 119 15.61 -15.85 -23.18
C THR A 119 16.51 -16.14 -21.98
N ARG A 120 15.95 -16.65 -20.88
CA ARG A 120 16.69 -16.94 -19.64
C ARG A 120 16.68 -18.39 -19.22
N TYR A 121 15.92 -19.25 -19.87
CA TYR A 121 15.94 -20.68 -19.63
C TYR A 121 15.52 -21.48 -20.86
N TYR A 122 15.80 -22.78 -20.84
CA TYR A 122 15.11 -23.75 -21.68
C TYR A 122 14.93 -25.07 -20.91
N MET A 123 13.96 -25.85 -21.35
CA MET A 123 13.71 -27.18 -20.80
C MET A 123 14.15 -28.26 -21.79
N THR A 124 14.87 -29.29 -21.30
CA THR A 124 15.41 -30.33 -22.14
C THR A 124 15.43 -31.67 -21.41
N HIS A 125 15.43 -32.77 -22.19
CA HIS A 125 15.71 -34.12 -21.69
C HIS A 125 17.19 -34.45 -21.68
N ASP A 126 18.05 -33.62 -22.33
CA ASP A 126 19.48 -33.81 -22.38
C ASP A 126 20.18 -33.33 -21.11
N SER A 127 20.85 -34.27 -20.41
CA SER A 127 21.65 -34.00 -19.22
C SER A 127 23.10 -33.61 -19.47
N ASN A 128 23.54 -33.59 -20.71
CA ASN A 128 24.95 -33.28 -21.04
C ASN A 128 25.30 -31.85 -20.62
N ALA A 129 26.49 -31.68 -20.03
CA ALA A 129 27.01 -30.39 -19.65
C ALA A 129 27.31 -29.53 -20.87
N ILE A 130 26.97 -28.25 -20.81
CA ILE A 130 27.27 -27.22 -21.80
C ILE A 130 28.00 -26.09 -21.08
N GLU A 131 29.09 -25.61 -21.64
CA GLU A 131 29.86 -24.51 -21.06
C GLU A 131 29.04 -23.24 -20.98
N GLY A 132 29.01 -22.61 -19.80
CA GLY A 132 28.26 -21.39 -19.54
C GLY A 132 26.74 -21.60 -19.32
N ILE A 133 26.30 -22.86 -19.17
CA ILE A 133 24.92 -23.22 -18.89
C ILE A 133 24.86 -24.20 -17.71
N SER A 134 24.11 -23.83 -16.68
CA SER A 134 23.81 -24.71 -15.56
C SER A 134 22.51 -25.46 -15.80
N LYS A 135 22.50 -26.78 -15.60
CA LYS A 135 21.30 -27.62 -15.74
C LYS A 135 20.90 -28.20 -14.39
N TYR A 136 19.62 -28.11 -14.07
CA TYR A 136 19.03 -28.61 -12.84
C TYR A 136 17.88 -29.59 -13.16
N PRO A 137 17.86 -30.79 -12.55
CA PRO A 137 16.70 -31.67 -12.69
C PRO A 137 15.42 -30.94 -12.23
N LEU A 138 14.39 -30.95 -13.06
CA LEU A 138 13.16 -30.22 -12.73
C LEU A 138 12.49 -30.75 -11.46
N GLN A 139 12.62 -32.05 -11.18
CA GLN A 139 12.13 -32.66 -9.94
C GLN A 139 12.80 -32.11 -8.67
N ASP A 140 14.03 -31.60 -8.77
CA ASP A 140 14.79 -31.06 -7.61
C ASP A 140 14.44 -29.60 -7.33
N VAL A 141 13.88 -28.90 -8.30
CA VAL A 141 13.51 -27.48 -8.21
C VAL A 141 11.99 -27.25 -8.24
N SER A 142 11.21 -28.32 -8.39
CA SER A 142 9.75 -28.27 -8.37
C SER A 142 9.19 -29.51 -7.67
N GLU A 143 7.99 -29.41 -7.10
CA GLU A 143 7.28 -30.53 -6.49
C GLU A 143 6.62 -31.47 -7.53
N ILE A 144 6.89 -31.30 -8.82
CA ILE A 144 6.27 -32.07 -9.90
C ILE A 144 6.99 -33.41 -10.08
N GLN A 145 6.48 -34.44 -9.43
CA GLN A 145 7.05 -35.81 -9.48
C GLN A 145 7.04 -36.44 -10.89
N SER A 146 6.14 -36.00 -11.77
CA SER A 146 6.07 -36.52 -13.15
C SER A 146 7.14 -35.96 -14.09
N ALA A 147 7.94 -35.01 -13.63
CA ALA A 147 9.01 -34.36 -14.41
C ALA A 147 10.35 -35.12 -14.39
N SER A 148 10.33 -36.43 -14.07
CA SER A 148 11.53 -37.28 -14.14
C SER A 148 12.15 -37.22 -15.53
N GLN A 149 13.47 -36.96 -15.61
CA GLN A 149 14.25 -36.80 -16.84
C GLN A 149 14.06 -35.46 -17.57
N LEU A 150 13.41 -34.46 -16.99
CA LEU A 150 13.37 -33.11 -17.54
C LEU A 150 14.32 -32.21 -16.74
N TYR A 151 15.12 -31.42 -17.44
CA TYR A 151 16.04 -30.45 -16.85
C TYR A 151 15.62 -29.06 -17.24
N VAL A 152 15.77 -28.11 -16.31
CA VAL A 152 15.75 -26.68 -16.59
C VAL A 152 17.19 -26.21 -16.73
N ALA A 153 17.51 -25.63 -17.84
CA ALA A 153 18.83 -25.13 -18.17
C ALA A 153 18.82 -23.60 -18.19
N VAL A 154 19.71 -22.97 -17.45
CA VAL A 154 19.83 -21.52 -17.31
C VAL A 154 21.23 -21.08 -17.68
N PRO A 155 21.42 -19.92 -18.36
CA PRO A 155 22.75 -19.40 -18.67
C PRO A 155 23.40 -18.88 -17.39
N ASP A 156 24.68 -19.07 -17.26
CA ASP A 156 25.47 -18.52 -16.17
C ASP A 156 25.48 -16.97 -16.24
N GLY A 157 25.37 -16.34 -15.07
CA GLY A 157 25.35 -14.89 -14.95
C GLY A 157 24.20 -14.24 -15.74
N THR A 158 24.49 -13.11 -16.39
CA THR A 158 23.49 -12.28 -17.09
C THR A 158 23.35 -12.59 -18.59
N ASN A 159 23.99 -13.64 -19.09
CA ASN A 159 23.90 -14.06 -20.50
C ASN A 159 22.45 -14.44 -20.88
N ARG A 160 22.20 -14.57 -22.17
CA ARG A 160 20.86 -14.90 -22.72
C ARG A 160 20.92 -16.17 -23.55
N MET A 161 19.80 -16.86 -23.63
CA MET A 161 19.58 -17.86 -24.65
C MET A 161 19.20 -17.19 -25.98
N SER A 162 19.66 -17.71 -27.11
CA SER A 162 19.17 -17.30 -28.42
C SER A 162 17.73 -17.74 -28.63
N ALA A 163 16.76 -16.93 -28.17
CA ALA A 163 15.34 -17.17 -28.29
C ALA A 163 14.63 -15.92 -28.82
N GLN A 164 13.38 -16.05 -29.25
CA GLN A 164 12.56 -14.87 -29.56
C GLN A 164 12.22 -14.13 -28.29
N GLY A 165 12.32 -12.81 -28.30
CA GLY A 165 11.96 -11.92 -27.20
C GLY A 165 12.92 -10.76 -27.04
N GLY A 166 12.60 -9.87 -26.09
CA GLY A 166 13.47 -8.78 -25.69
C GLY A 166 14.62 -9.29 -24.82
N TYR A 167 15.83 -8.87 -25.16
CA TYR A 167 17.01 -9.27 -24.37
C TYR A 167 17.30 -8.30 -23.21
N GLN A 168 16.79 -7.10 -23.29
CA GLN A 168 17.05 -6.05 -22.30
C GLN A 168 16.31 -6.25 -20.99
N PHE A 169 15.05 -6.66 -21.08
CA PHE A 169 14.25 -7.11 -19.95
C PHE A 169 14.07 -8.62 -20.03
N ALA A 170 14.50 -9.35 -19.03
CA ALA A 170 14.40 -10.80 -19.04
C ALA A 170 14.33 -11.36 -17.61
N HIS A 171 13.64 -12.47 -17.46
CA HIS A 171 13.47 -13.20 -16.20
C HIS A 171 13.39 -14.71 -16.46
N GLY A 172 13.43 -15.51 -15.39
CA GLY A 172 13.33 -16.95 -15.44
C GLY A 172 14.66 -17.69 -15.34
N GLY A 173 15.77 -16.96 -15.15
CA GLY A 173 17.09 -17.55 -14.85
C GLY A 173 17.35 -17.66 -13.35
N ALA A 174 18.63 -17.90 -13.00
CA ALA A 174 19.04 -18.17 -11.62
C ALA A 174 19.95 -17.07 -11.01
N THR A 175 19.92 -15.84 -11.52
CA THR A 175 20.63 -14.74 -10.87
C THR A 175 19.88 -14.22 -9.63
N LEU A 176 20.61 -13.53 -8.75
CA LEU A 176 20.00 -12.97 -7.53
C LEU A 176 18.86 -11.98 -7.87
N GLU A 177 19.03 -11.21 -8.96
CA GLU A 177 18.03 -10.24 -9.43
C GLU A 177 16.73 -10.90 -9.90
N GLU A 178 16.79 -12.15 -10.33
CA GLU A 178 15.63 -12.94 -10.78
C GLU A 178 14.99 -13.74 -9.64
N MET A 179 15.82 -14.24 -8.71
CA MET A 179 15.40 -15.17 -7.66
C MET A 179 14.99 -14.50 -6.35
N ILE A 180 15.57 -13.34 -6.03
CA ILE A 180 15.28 -12.64 -4.77
C ILE A 180 14.15 -11.64 -5.00
N VAL A 181 13.05 -11.85 -4.28
CA VAL A 181 11.86 -10.98 -4.31
C VAL A 181 11.65 -10.31 -2.95
N PRO A 182 11.11 -9.09 -2.91
CA PRO A 182 10.76 -8.45 -1.66
C PRO A 182 9.55 -9.13 -1.02
N VAL A 183 9.53 -9.18 0.30
CA VAL A 183 8.35 -9.54 1.08
C VAL A 183 8.07 -8.40 2.05
N ILE A 184 7.00 -7.65 1.79
CA ILE A 184 6.61 -6.50 2.59
C ILE A 184 5.29 -6.80 3.29
N TYR A 185 5.29 -6.69 4.61
CA TYR A 185 4.11 -6.88 5.42
C TYR A 185 3.57 -5.54 5.92
N SER A 186 2.33 -5.25 5.59
CA SER A 186 1.62 -4.05 6.05
C SER A 186 0.44 -4.45 6.93
N LYS A 187 0.39 -3.91 8.13
CA LYS A 187 -0.65 -4.19 9.11
C LYS A 187 -1.39 -2.93 9.53
N LEU A 188 -2.71 -2.96 9.40
CA LEU A 188 -3.55 -1.91 9.95
C LEU A 188 -3.49 -1.97 11.49
N LYS A 189 -2.85 -0.98 12.09
CA LYS A 189 -2.90 -0.86 13.55
C LYS A 189 -4.30 -0.40 13.94
N LYS A 190 -5.02 -1.22 14.73
CA LYS A 190 -6.17 -0.72 15.47
C LYS A 190 -5.66 0.35 16.43
N VAL A 191 -5.88 1.61 16.09
CA VAL A 191 -5.75 2.67 17.07
C VAL A 191 -6.96 2.52 18.00
N ASN A 192 -6.78 1.78 19.08
CA ASN A 192 -7.83 1.51 20.08
C ASN A 192 -8.26 2.75 20.87
N LYS A 193 -7.67 3.92 20.60
CA LYS A 193 -8.08 5.21 21.16
C LYS A 193 -7.97 6.27 20.08
N THR A 194 -9.07 6.61 19.45
CA THR A 194 -9.23 7.94 18.88
C THR A 194 -9.29 8.91 20.07
N GLU A 195 -8.22 9.62 20.30
CA GLU A 195 -8.18 10.69 21.29
C GLU A 195 -8.82 11.94 20.69
N LYS A 196 -9.48 12.75 21.52
CA LYS A 196 -9.93 14.07 21.09
C LYS A 196 -8.76 15.03 21.15
N VAL A 197 -8.69 15.96 20.19
CA VAL A 197 -7.68 17.04 20.22
C VAL A 197 -7.68 17.74 21.57
N GLU A 198 -6.51 18.16 22.03
CA GLU A 198 -6.40 18.91 23.28
C GLU A 198 -6.68 20.39 23.07
N ALA A 199 -7.23 21.00 24.12
CA ALA A 199 -7.59 22.41 24.16
C ALA A 199 -6.78 23.10 25.23
N THR A 200 -6.14 24.20 24.88
CA THR A 200 -5.40 25.04 25.82
C THR A 200 -5.93 26.47 25.77
N LEU A 201 -6.14 27.08 26.94
CA LEU A 201 -6.49 28.49 27.02
C LEU A 201 -5.25 29.34 26.76
N MET A 202 -5.33 30.25 25.79
CA MET A 202 -4.19 31.12 25.45
C MET A 202 -3.94 32.23 26.48
N ASN A 203 -4.99 32.68 27.14
CA ASN A 203 -4.94 33.79 28.08
C ASN A 203 -4.97 33.26 29.51
N HIS A 204 -3.90 33.44 30.27
CA HIS A 204 -3.84 33.05 31.69
C HIS A 204 -4.69 33.93 32.58
N ASN A 205 -4.84 35.23 32.24
CA ASN A 205 -5.69 36.16 32.95
C ASN A 205 -6.81 36.62 32.04
N LEU A 206 -8.05 36.39 32.46
CA LEU A 206 -9.25 36.77 31.73
C LEU A 206 -9.88 37.99 32.39
N ASN A 207 -9.96 39.09 31.63
CA ASN A 207 -10.60 40.31 32.09
C ASN A 207 -11.93 40.52 31.37
N MET A 208 -12.95 40.81 32.15
CA MET A 208 -14.27 41.17 31.64
C MET A 208 -14.36 42.65 31.36
N VAL A 209 -14.81 43.02 30.17
CA VAL A 209 -15.01 44.41 29.77
C VAL A 209 -16.45 44.58 29.32
N SER A 210 -17.17 45.55 29.93
CA SER A 210 -18.57 45.85 29.57
C SER A 210 -19.49 44.65 29.54
N SER A 211 -19.45 43.83 30.61
CA SER A 211 -20.26 42.62 30.75
C SER A 211 -19.93 41.50 29.73
N ARG A 212 -18.82 41.63 29.01
CA ARG A 212 -18.39 40.67 28.00
C ARG A 212 -16.99 40.16 28.30
N LEU A 213 -16.82 38.81 28.22
CA LEU A 213 -15.55 38.13 28.35
C LEU A 213 -15.14 37.58 26.99
N LYS A 214 -13.94 37.95 26.53
CA LYS A 214 -13.33 37.41 25.32
C LYS A 214 -12.03 36.69 25.63
N PHE A 215 -11.87 35.51 25.05
CA PHE A 215 -10.64 34.73 25.17
C PHE A 215 -10.46 33.81 23.97
N ASN A 216 -9.25 33.28 23.81
CA ASN A 216 -8.89 32.37 22.74
C ASN A 216 -8.56 30.99 23.31
N ILE A 217 -9.08 29.97 22.65
CA ILE A 217 -8.73 28.56 22.87
C ILE A 217 -7.89 28.11 21.67
N ILE A 218 -6.75 27.52 21.95
CA ILE A 218 -5.93 26.88 20.93
C ILE A 218 -6.20 25.38 20.93
N GLN A 219 -6.43 24.85 19.76
CA GLN A 219 -6.41 23.41 19.49
C GLN A 219 -4.95 22.98 19.31
N SER A 220 -4.43 22.15 20.22
CA SER A 220 -3.00 21.81 20.27
C SER A 220 -2.51 21.05 19.04
N GLU A 221 -3.36 20.21 18.47
CA GLU A 221 -3.06 19.34 17.35
C GLU A 221 -4.13 19.44 16.26
N ALA A 222 -3.78 19.23 15.00
CA ALA A 222 -4.75 19.15 13.92
C ALA A 222 -5.64 17.90 14.08
N VAL A 223 -6.93 17.97 13.70
CA VAL A 223 -7.74 16.77 13.58
C VAL A 223 -7.17 15.85 12.52
N SER A 224 -7.24 14.54 12.77
CA SER A 224 -6.67 13.51 11.92
C SER A 224 -7.44 12.19 12.11
N MET A 225 -7.02 11.14 11.46
CA MET A 225 -7.60 9.80 11.65
C MET A 225 -7.45 9.27 13.10
N THR A 226 -6.51 9.81 13.87
CA THR A 226 -6.23 9.39 15.27
C THR A 226 -6.60 10.46 16.29
N LYS A 227 -6.84 11.69 15.86
CA LYS A 227 -7.22 12.83 16.72
C LYS A 227 -8.57 13.38 16.27
N MET A 228 -9.61 13.08 17.02
CA MET A 228 -10.97 13.50 16.73
C MET A 228 -11.22 14.93 17.18
N GLU A 229 -12.20 15.59 16.58
CA GLU A 229 -12.70 16.87 17.05
C GLU A 229 -13.14 16.83 18.52
N ARG A 230 -12.99 17.96 19.19
CA ARG A 230 -13.47 18.15 20.57
C ARG A 230 -14.53 19.24 20.61
N VAL A 231 -15.64 18.91 21.18
CA VAL A 231 -16.68 19.87 21.49
C VAL A 231 -16.50 20.35 22.95
N LEU A 232 -16.39 21.65 23.13
CA LEU A 232 -16.32 22.32 24.43
C LEU A 232 -17.59 23.10 24.67
N ILE A 233 -18.03 23.14 25.94
CA ILE A 233 -19.07 24.06 26.42
C ILE A 233 -18.35 25.01 27.36
N CYS A 234 -18.30 26.28 26.99
CA CYS A 234 -17.63 27.33 27.74
C CYS A 234 -18.65 28.17 28.47
N CYS A 235 -18.46 28.41 29.77
CA CYS A 235 -19.25 29.31 30.60
C CYS A 235 -18.43 29.74 31.81
N VAL A 236 -18.88 30.79 32.50
CA VAL A 236 -18.25 31.30 33.74
C VAL A 236 -19.18 31.02 34.91
N TYR A 237 -18.58 30.64 36.03
CA TYR A 237 -19.23 30.44 37.30
C TYR A 237 -18.69 31.41 38.34
N ASP A 238 -19.57 31.89 39.22
CA ASP A 238 -19.22 32.57 40.48
C ASP A 238 -19.65 31.63 41.62
N GLY A 239 -18.68 30.96 42.22
CA GLY A 239 -18.94 29.78 43.03
C GLY A 239 -19.70 28.72 42.25
N ASP A 240 -20.88 28.30 42.72
CA ASP A 240 -21.73 27.31 42.04
C ASP A 240 -22.74 27.93 41.07
N LYS A 241 -22.79 29.26 40.98
CA LYS A 241 -23.77 29.98 40.17
C LYS A 241 -23.21 30.28 38.78
N LYS A 242 -23.88 29.78 37.73
CA LYS A 242 -23.53 30.12 36.34
C LYS A 242 -23.91 31.57 36.04
N VAL A 243 -22.92 32.39 35.71
CA VAL A 243 -23.08 33.84 35.48
C VAL A 243 -23.09 34.26 34.01
N THR A 244 -22.74 33.33 33.09
CA THR A 244 -22.84 33.58 31.63
C THR A 244 -23.73 32.57 30.94
N GLU A 245 -24.11 32.86 29.70
CA GLU A 245 -24.65 31.85 28.81
C GLU A 245 -23.57 30.81 28.42
N GLU A 246 -24.04 29.63 28.02
CA GLU A 246 -23.16 28.60 27.50
C GLU A 246 -22.79 28.85 26.02
N LYS A 247 -21.53 28.75 25.70
CA LYS A 247 -21.05 28.82 24.33
C LYS A 247 -20.45 27.48 23.92
N LYS A 248 -21.01 26.87 22.88
CA LYS A 248 -20.47 25.67 22.28
C LYS A 248 -19.37 26.04 21.29
N VAL A 249 -18.20 25.43 21.41
CA VAL A 249 -17.06 25.58 20.52
C VAL A 249 -16.61 24.21 20.05
N THR A 250 -16.46 24.02 18.74
CA THR A 250 -15.99 22.78 18.16
C THR A 250 -14.58 22.97 17.61
N LEU A 251 -13.63 22.28 18.20
CA LEU A 251 -12.23 22.27 17.79
C LEU A 251 -12.06 21.20 16.72
N ASN A 252 -12.08 21.58 15.44
CA ASN A 252 -12.10 20.67 14.30
C ASN A 252 -11.14 21.06 13.17
N SER A 253 -10.17 21.94 13.44
CA SER A 253 -9.24 22.37 12.41
C SER A 253 -8.31 21.24 11.95
N PRO A 254 -8.24 20.94 10.65
CA PRO A 254 -7.33 19.95 10.08
C PRO A 254 -5.95 20.52 9.75
N ASP A 255 -5.72 21.82 9.99
CA ASP A 255 -4.50 22.50 9.59
C ASP A 255 -3.34 22.07 10.49
N LYS A 256 -2.30 21.48 9.89
CA LYS A 256 -1.10 21.03 10.60
C LYS A 256 -0.05 22.12 10.71
N ASP A 257 0.01 22.99 9.73
CA ASP A 257 1.14 23.89 9.50
C ASP A 257 0.88 25.30 10.04
N ASN A 258 -0.35 25.78 9.98
CA ASN A 258 -0.71 27.12 10.43
C ASN A 258 -1.47 27.10 11.76
N LEU A 259 -0.76 27.47 12.83
CA LEU A 259 -1.32 27.52 14.17
C LEU A 259 -2.52 28.48 14.30
N ASN A 260 -2.52 29.58 13.53
CA ASN A 260 -3.61 30.56 13.58
C ASN A 260 -4.96 29.95 13.16
N ASN A 261 -4.96 28.96 12.29
CA ASN A 261 -6.16 28.25 11.86
C ASN A 261 -6.68 27.25 12.92
N ARG A 262 -5.99 27.12 14.05
CA ARG A 262 -6.34 26.31 15.20
C ARG A 262 -6.69 27.13 16.45
N VAL A 263 -6.82 28.46 16.29
CA VAL A 263 -7.23 29.38 17.35
C VAL A 263 -8.72 29.70 17.21
N PHE A 264 -9.46 29.52 18.29
CA PHE A 264 -10.89 29.73 18.35
C PHE A 264 -11.22 30.83 19.35
N GLU A 265 -11.77 31.95 18.87
CA GLU A 265 -12.25 33.05 19.74
C GLU A 265 -13.57 32.66 20.41
N VAL A 266 -13.65 32.84 21.70
CA VAL A 266 -14.83 32.62 22.49
C VAL A 266 -15.25 33.94 23.14
N THR A 267 -16.51 34.31 22.95
CA THR A 267 -17.12 35.46 23.58
C THR A 267 -18.28 34.99 24.44
N LEU A 268 -18.28 35.38 25.72
CA LEU A 268 -19.33 35.08 26.71
C LEU A 268 -19.92 36.39 27.25
N ASP A 269 -21.22 36.51 27.26
CA ASP A 269 -21.94 37.65 27.85
C ASP A 269 -22.47 37.27 29.21
N LEU A 270 -22.40 38.20 30.19
CA LEU A 270 -23.00 38.04 31.51
C LEU A 270 -24.51 37.96 31.39
N LYS A 271 -25.12 37.02 32.13
CA LYS A 271 -26.56 37.02 32.34
C LYS A 271 -26.93 38.26 33.13
N VAL A 272 -27.76 39.09 32.53
CA VAL A 272 -28.39 40.20 33.26
C VAL A 272 -29.31 39.59 34.31
N SER A 273 -28.83 39.42 35.53
CA SER A 273 -29.74 39.24 36.67
C SER A 273 -30.52 40.53 36.79
N ASN A 274 -31.86 40.47 36.74
CA ASN A 274 -32.72 41.60 37.10
C ASN A 274 -32.30 42.05 38.50
N ALA A 275 -31.48 43.06 38.58
CA ALA A 275 -31.18 43.79 39.82
C ALA A 275 -32.38 44.70 40.09
N SER A 276 -33.51 44.08 40.49
CA SER A 276 -34.65 44.76 41.03
C SER A 276 -34.89 44.19 42.42
N SER A 277 -34.12 44.61 43.38
CA SER A 277 -34.44 44.69 44.78
C SER A 277 -33.18 44.83 45.64
N MET A 278 -32.64 46.00 45.70
CA MET A 278 -31.98 46.55 46.90
C MET A 278 -31.98 48.07 46.77
N LEU A 279 -33.05 48.66 47.23
CA LEU A 279 -33.12 49.94 47.83
C LEU A 279 -33.58 49.71 49.26
#